data_a4ef84062ba7e0c292567cd0157b9c1b
#
_entry.id   a4ef84062ba7e0c292567cd0157b9c1b
#
_cell.length_a   1.000
_cell.length_b   1.000
_cell.length_c   1.000
_cell.angle_alpha   90.00
_cell.angle_beta   90.00
_cell.angle_gamma   90.00
#
_symmetry.space_group_name_H-M   'P 1'
#
loop_
_entity.id
_entity.type
_entity.pdbx_description
1 polymer ?
#
loop_
_entity_poly.entity_id
_entity_poly.type
_entity_poly.pdbx_seq_one_letter_code
_entity_poly.pdbx_strand_id
1 'polypeptide(L)'
;MFEARYRKGCQFQSFLAILSWRALVGMKPRWLFRDPAPPWTGSICAPLPIQNYVSRVKFITIQDQLVSNMLAACREQKSTLTGLLHGLIIASLTSHVPSASGFIAITPYSLRNLTGLSNTDEMGVQVAALSSTFSSGTISAVQAAPDPHHLTEEVWKIARTFRTEMTNEISRMPNDSLIGLIPYVTDMHKFFNFKSGQTAIGDI
;
A
#
# COMPACT_ATOMS: atom_id res chain seq x y z
N MET A 1 28.41 -0.38 8.61
CA MET A 1 27.79 -1.26 9.63
C MET A 1 26.37 -1.71 9.23
N PHE A 2 25.59 -0.84 8.59
CA PHE A 2 24.24 -1.14 8.10
C PHE A 2 24.23 -2.17 6.96
N GLU A 3 25.11 -2.04 5.96
CA GLU A 3 25.24 -3.01 4.87
C GLU A 3 25.55 -4.44 5.34
N ALA A 4 26.34 -4.59 6.40
CA ALA A 4 26.72 -5.91 6.91
C ALA A 4 25.55 -6.62 7.63
N ARG A 5 24.61 -5.88 8.25
CA ARG A 5 23.40 -6.45 8.87
C ARG A 5 22.35 -6.82 7.83
N TYR A 6 22.23 -6.02 6.78
CA TYR A 6 21.27 -6.25 5.69
C TYR A 6 21.66 -7.47 4.83
N ARG A 7 22.97 -7.66 4.57
CA ARG A 7 23.45 -8.82 3.79
C ARG A 7 23.26 -10.18 4.47
N LYS A 8 23.19 -10.24 5.80
CA LYS A 8 23.02 -11.51 6.54
C LYS A 8 21.58 -12.01 6.63
N GLY A 9 20.58 -11.18 6.33
CA GLY A 9 19.18 -11.50 6.55
C GLY A 9 18.38 -11.92 5.31
N CYS A 10 18.88 -11.65 4.11
CA CYS A 10 18.21 -12.11 2.90
C CYS A 10 18.51 -13.58 2.68
N GLN A 11 17.74 -14.45 3.31
CA GLN A 11 17.92 -15.90 3.13
C GLN A 11 17.53 -16.27 1.70
N PHE A 12 18.43 -16.91 1.01
CA PHE A 12 18.28 -17.51 -0.33
C PHE A 12 17.01 -18.37 -0.47
N GLN A 13 16.46 -18.84 0.65
CA GLN A 13 15.22 -19.59 0.73
C GLN A 13 13.98 -18.78 0.29
N SER A 14 13.91 -17.48 0.61
CA SER A 14 12.77 -16.63 0.18
C SER A 14 12.79 -16.39 -1.32
N PHE A 15 13.98 -16.24 -1.91
CA PHE A 15 14.13 -16.08 -3.35
C PHE A 15 13.73 -17.35 -4.12
N LEU A 16 14.12 -18.52 -3.65
CA LEU A 16 13.71 -19.81 -4.22
C LEU A 16 12.21 -20.06 -4.02
N ALA A 17 11.63 -19.65 -2.88
CA ALA A 17 10.19 -19.73 -2.65
C ALA A 17 9.39 -18.85 -3.61
N ILE A 18 9.86 -17.63 -3.88
CA ILE A 18 9.22 -16.71 -4.86
C ILE A 18 9.33 -17.26 -6.28
N LEU A 19 10.50 -17.82 -6.66
CA LEU A 19 10.68 -18.44 -7.99
C LEU A 19 9.86 -19.71 -8.14
N SER A 20 9.80 -20.57 -7.13
CA SER A 20 9.00 -21.80 -7.15
C SER A 20 7.50 -21.48 -7.13
N TRP A 21 7.06 -20.46 -6.39
CA TRP A 21 5.69 -19.98 -6.41
C TRP A 21 5.28 -19.42 -7.76
N ARG A 22 6.13 -18.62 -8.42
CA ARG A 22 5.88 -18.12 -9.79
C ARG A 22 5.81 -19.24 -10.83
N ALA A 23 6.66 -20.25 -10.71
CA ALA A 23 6.63 -21.43 -11.59
C ALA A 23 5.34 -22.25 -11.34
N LEU A 24 4.95 -22.46 -10.10
CA LEU A 24 3.70 -23.18 -9.73
C LEU A 24 2.44 -22.41 -10.16
N VAL A 25 2.43 -21.09 -10.00
CA VAL A 25 1.31 -20.23 -10.44
C VAL A 25 1.20 -20.19 -11.96
N GLY A 26 2.35 -20.18 -12.67
CA GLY A 26 2.38 -20.26 -14.14
C GLY A 26 1.89 -21.59 -14.71
N MET A 27 1.91 -22.69 -13.94
CA MET A 27 1.44 -24.02 -14.34
C MET A 27 -0.05 -24.26 -14.03
N LYS A 28 -0.74 -23.33 -13.37
CA LYS A 28 -2.18 -23.49 -13.09
C LYS A 28 -2.99 -23.27 -14.36
N PRO A 29 -3.83 -24.23 -14.75
CA PRO A 29 -4.66 -24.07 -15.94
C PRO A 29 -5.64 -22.91 -15.74
N ARG A 30 -5.61 -21.92 -16.63
CA ARG A 30 -6.41 -20.69 -16.57
C ARG A 30 -7.92 -20.91 -16.43
N TRP A 31 -8.40 -22.07 -16.84
CA TRP A 31 -9.82 -22.43 -16.75
C TRP A 31 -10.26 -22.81 -15.31
N LEU A 32 -9.30 -23.17 -14.43
CA LEU A 32 -9.60 -23.57 -13.03
C LEU A 32 -9.67 -22.36 -12.08
N PHE A 33 -9.09 -21.23 -12.47
CA PHE A 33 -9.04 -20.02 -11.66
C PHE A 33 -9.49 -18.85 -12.54
N ARG A 34 -10.67 -18.35 -12.25
CA ARG A 34 -11.09 -17.07 -12.81
C ARG A 34 -10.19 -16.00 -12.22
N ASP A 35 -9.37 -15.36 -13.07
CA ASP A 35 -8.57 -14.23 -12.61
C ASP A 35 -9.50 -13.21 -11.96
N PRO A 36 -9.20 -12.72 -10.75
CA PRO A 36 -10.00 -11.68 -10.15
C PRO A 36 -10.04 -10.48 -11.12
N ALA A 37 -11.19 -9.84 -11.22
CA ALA A 37 -11.31 -8.65 -12.04
C ALA A 37 -10.24 -7.64 -11.60
N PRO A 38 -9.54 -6.98 -12.55
CA PRO A 38 -8.49 -6.04 -12.21
C PRO A 38 -9.06 -4.91 -11.35
N PRO A 39 -8.30 -4.40 -10.37
CA PRO A 39 -8.74 -3.26 -9.58
C PRO A 39 -8.93 -2.04 -10.48
N TRP A 40 -9.72 -1.08 -9.97
CA TRP A 40 -9.93 0.18 -10.67
C TRP A 40 -8.61 0.96 -10.79
N THR A 41 -8.22 1.27 -12.02
CA THR A 41 -6.95 1.92 -12.35
C THR A 41 -7.02 3.45 -12.33
N GLY A 42 -8.16 4.02 -11.99
CA GLY A 42 -8.36 5.47 -12.07
C GLY A 42 -8.62 5.96 -13.50
N SER A 43 -8.58 7.27 -13.67
CA SER A 43 -8.63 7.89 -14.99
C SER A 43 -7.28 7.71 -15.68
N ILE A 44 -7.30 7.35 -16.97
CA ILE A 44 -6.08 7.30 -17.78
C ILE A 44 -5.49 8.70 -17.84
N CYS A 45 -4.33 8.89 -17.23
CA CYS A 45 -3.58 10.13 -17.39
C CYS A 45 -2.79 10.04 -18.70
N ALA A 46 -3.10 10.93 -19.64
CA ALA A 46 -2.23 11.10 -20.80
C ALA A 46 -0.84 11.58 -20.31
N PRO A 47 0.26 11.06 -20.88
CA PRO A 47 1.60 11.55 -20.54
C PRO A 47 1.66 13.04 -20.87
N LEU A 48 1.75 13.86 -19.83
CA LEU A 48 1.94 15.30 -19.98
C LEU A 48 3.43 15.58 -20.24
N PRO A 49 3.76 16.40 -21.25
CA PRO A 49 5.13 16.89 -21.39
C PRO A 49 5.57 17.56 -20.08
N ILE A 50 6.75 17.23 -19.58
CA ILE A 50 7.30 17.80 -18.32
C ILE A 50 7.23 19.33 -18.30
N GLN A 51 7.36 19.96 -19.46
CA GLN A 51 7.31 21.41 -19.64
C GLN A 51 5.95 22.05 -19.30
N ASN A 52 4.87 21.26 -19.30
CA ASN A 52 3.51 21.74 -19.03
C ASN A 52 2.98 21.23 -17.67
N TYR A 53 3.86 20.77 -16.78
CA TYR A 53 3.46 20.29 -15.48
C TYR A 53 3.01 21.44 -14.58
N VAL A 54 1.75 21.40 -14.13
CA VAL A 54 1.17 22.37 -13.21
C VAL A 54 0.78 21.68 -11.91
N SER A 55 1.50 22.00 -10.84
CA SER A 55 1.15 21.54 -9.50
C SER A 55 -0.03 22.34 -8.95
N ARG A 56 -1.00 21.64 -8.38
CA ARG A 56 -2.11 22.24 -7.63
C ARG A 56 -2.05 21.78 -6.20
N VAL A 57 -2.06 22.73 -5.27
CA VAL A 57 -2.02 22.46 -3.83
C VAL A 57 -3.36 22.90 -3.24
N LYS A 58 -3.96 22.03 -2.42
CA LYS A 58 -5.16 22.33 -1.65
C LYS A 58 -4.88 22.02 -0.18
N PHE A 59 -5.11 22.99 0.68
CA PHE A 59 -5.00 22.83 2.13
C PHE A 59 -6.35 22.40 2.71
N ILE A 60 -6.31 21.41 3.59
CA ILE A 60 -7.46 20.94 4.36
C ILE A 60 -7.06 21.03 5.83
N THR A 61 -7.79 21.82 6.61
CA THR A 61 -7.57 21.96 8.05
C THR A 61 -8.65 21.19 8.80
N ILE A 62 -8.23 20.38 9.76
CA ILE A 62 -9.11 19.63 10.64
C ILE A 62 -8.94 20.19 12.05
N GLN A 63 -10.04 20.45 12.76
CA GLN A 63 -10.00 20.98 14.12
C GLN A 63 -9.36 19.99 15.10
N ASP A 64 -8.56 20.47 16.04
CA ASP A 64 -7.83 19.68 17.02
C ASP A 64 -8.73 18.75 17.83
N GLN A 65 -9.92 19.22 18.24
CA GLN A 65 -10.88 18.42 18.96
C GLN A 65 -11.36 17.22 18.14
N LEU A 66 -11.59 17.40 16.85
CA LEU A 66 -12.01 16.30 15.97
C LEU A 66 -10.89 15.28 15.81
N VAL A 67 -9.66 15.74 15.62
CA VAL A 67 -8.48 14.84 15.55
C VAL A 67 -8.32 14.05 16.84
N SER A 68 -8.47 14.69 18.00
CA SER A 68 -8.40 14.04 19.31
C SER A 68 -9.47 12.96 19.46
N ASN A 69 -10.70 13.23 19.05
CA ASN A 69 -11.82 12.27 19.07
C ASN A 69 -11.55 11.09 18.11
N MET A 70 -11.04 11.36 16.90
CA MET A 70 -10.67 10.31 15.94
C MET A 70 -9.57 9.40 16.51
N LEU A 71 -8.56 9.97 17.17
CA LEU A 71 -7.48 9.20 17.79
C LEU A 71 -7.98 8.35 18.97
N ALA A 72 -8.90 8.86 19.78
CA ALA A 72 -9.55 8.10 20.85
C ALA A 72 -10.33 6.91 20.27
N ALA A 73 -11.18 7.14 19.28
CA ALA A 73 -11.93 6.09 18.59
C ALA A 73 -11.00 5.05 17.93
N CYS A 74 -9.90 5.47 17.31
CA CYS A 74 -8.91 4.54 16.76
C CYS A 74 -8.31 3.62 17.82
N ARG A 75 -8.05 4.13 19.04
CA ARG A 75 -7.53 3.30 20.14
C ARG A 75 -8.57 2.28 20.60
N GLU A 76 -9.81 2.69 20.78
CA GLU A 76 -10.93 1.81 21.16
C GLU A 76 -11.13 0.71 20.11
N GLN A 77 -11.08 1.06 18.84
CA GLN A 77 -11.26 0.14 17.71
C GLN A 77 -9.99 -0.64 17.35
N LYS A 78 -8.93 -0.54 18.15
CA LYS A 78 -7.63 -1.21 17.93
C LYS A 78 -7.09 -0.96 16.52
N SER A 79 -7.19 0.29 16.04
CA SER A 79 -6.73 0.74 14.73
C SER A 79 -5.77 1.92 14.83
N THR A 80 -5.44 2.52 13.70
CA THR A 80 -4.62 3.73 13.57
C THR A 80 -5.36 4.78 12.77
N LEU A 81 -4.96 6.05 12.90
CA LEU A 81 -5.53 7.14 12.11
C LEU A 81 -5.38 6.88 10.60
N THR A 82 -4.22 6.39 10.17
CA THR A 82 -4.00 6.01 8.76
C THR A 82 -4.98 4.91 8.32
N GLY A 83 -5.20 3.90 9.16
CA GLY A 83 -6.18 2.85 8.89
C GLY A 83 -7.61 3.40 8.78
N LEU A 84 -8.00 4.30 9.68
CA LEU A 84 -9.31 4.97 9.62
C LEU A 84 -9.46 5.77 8.31
N LEU A 85 -8.43 6.51 7.91
CA LEU A 85 -8.44 7.25 6.64
C LEU A 85 -8.60 6.31 5.44
N HIS A 86 -7.95 5.15 5.43
CA HIS A 86 -8.18 4.14 4.39
C HIS A 86 -9.65 3.69 4.36
N GLY A 87 -10.23 3.36 5.51
CA GLY A 87 -11.63 2.97 5.59
C GLY A 87 -12.57 4.04 5.03
N LEU A 88 -12.38 5.30 5.42
CA LEU A 88 -13.19 6.44 4.94
C LEU A 88 -13.01 6.70 3.45
N ILE A 89 -11.77 6.63 2.94
CA ILE A 89 -11.47 6.81 1.52
C ILE A 89 -12.13 5.70 0.69
N ILE A 90 -12.01 4.44 1.12
CA ILE A 90 -12.63 3.31 0.41
C ILE A 90 -14.15 3.42 0.42
N ALA A 91 -14.76 3.79 1.56
CA ALA A 91 -16.20 4.02 1.63
C ALA A 91 -16.65 5.13 0.67
N SER A 92 -15.91 6.23 0.62
CA SER A 92 -16.17 7.34 -0.30
C SER A 92 -16.00 6.95 -1.77
N LEU A 93 -14.87 6.30 -2.11
CA LEU A 93 -14.60 5.86 -3.48
C LEU A 93 -15.64 4.85 -3.97
N THR A 94 -16.06 3.94 -3.13
CA THR A 94 -17.10 2.94 -3.44
C THR A 94 -18.43 3.59 -3.83
N SER A 95 -18.76 4.72 -3.21
CA SER A 95 -19.95 5.51 -3.57
C SER A 95 -19.80 6.25 -4.90
N HIS A 96 -18.59 6.75 -5.20
CA HIS A 96 -18.33 7.54 -6.40
C HIS A 96 -17.99 6.69 -7.63
N VAL A 97 -17.46 5.49 -7.43
CA VAL A 97 -17.08 4.55 -8.49
C VAL A 97 -17.72 3.18 -8.24
N PRO A 98 -19.07 3.09 -8.36
CA PRO A 98 -19.79 1.86 -7.99
C PRO A 98 -19.47 0.65 -8.87
N SER A 99 -18.88 0.87 -10.05
CA SER A 99 -18.46 -0.17 -10.96
C SER A 99 -17.06 -0.72 -10.69
N ALA A 100 -16.34 -0.18 -9.69
CA ALA A 100 -15.01 -0.65 -9.36
C ALA A 100 -15.04 -2.11 -8.84
N SER A 101 -14.16 -2.94 -9.36
CA SER A 101 -13.98 -4.32 -8.94
C SER A 101 -13.02 -4.47 -7.75
N GLY A 102 -12.26 -3.42 -7.44
CA GLY A 102 -11.28 -3.37 -6.36
C GLY A 102 -10.53 -2.05 -6.37
N PHE A 103 -9.83 -1.76 -5.27
CA PHE A 103 -8.91 -0.62 -5.18
C PHE A 103 -7.54 -1.08 -4.69
N ILE A 104 -6.50 -0.41 -5.13
CA ILE A 104 -5.15 -0.55 -4.59
C ILE A 104 -4.74 0.77 -3.96
N ALA A 105 -4.21 0.72 -2.75
CA ALA A 105 -3.64 1.87 -2.08
C ALA A 105 -2.17 1.62 -1.78
N ILE A 106 -1.34 2.59 -2.09
CA ILE A 106 0.10 2.58 -1.77
C ILE A 106 0.31 3.56 -0.63
N THR A 107 0.80 3.06 0.50
CA THR A 107 1.02 3.84 1.71
C THR A 107 2.52 3.91 2.01
N PRO A 108 3.15 5.06 1.82
CA PRO A 108 4.55 5.22 2.21
C PRO A 108 4.67 5.24 3.74
N TYR A 109 5.73 4.64 4.27
CA TYR A 109 6.05 4.67 5.69
C TYR A 109 7.54 4.86 5.92
N SER A 110 7.88 5.48 7.06
CA SER A 110 9.26 5.80 7.43
C SER A 110 10.00 4.57 7.94
N LEU A 111 11.22 4.38 7.46
CA LEU A 111 12.15 3.35 7.94
C LEU A 111 13.09 3.85 9.03
N ARG A 112 13.03 5.13 9.41
CA ARG A 112 14.00 5.75 10.33
C ARG A 112 14.14 5.00 11.65
N ASN A 113 13.03 4.53 12.21
CA ASN A 113 13.05 3.76 13.47
C ASN A 113 13.65 2.35 13.32
N LEU A 114 13.77 1.85 12.08
CA LEU A 114 14.28 0.51 11.79
C LEU A 114 15.76 0.55 11.36
N THR A 115 16.20 1.65 10.78
CA THR A 115 17.57 1.79 10.25
C THR A 115 18.59 2.11 11.33
N GLY A 116 18.16 2.61 12.48
CA GLY A 116 19.05 3.03 13.58
C GLY A 116 19.94 4.23 13.20
N LEU A 117 19.66 4.91 12.08
CA LEU A 117 20.34 6.14 11.71
C LEU A 117 19.80 7.30 12.55
N SER A 118 20.69 8.20 12.94
CA SER A 118 20.30 9.40 13.67
C SER A 118 19.31 10.24 12.84
N ASN A 119 18.25 10.69 13.49
CA ASN A 119 17.26 11.55 12.84
C ASN A 119 17.76 12.99 12.62
N THR A 120 18.89 13.35 13.23
CA THR A 120 19.36 14.75 13.32
C THR A 120 20.42 15.09 12.30
N ASP A 121 21.24 14.13 11.86
CA ASP A 121 22.50 14.48 11.21
C ASP A 121 22.62 13.98 9.75
N GLU A 122 21.69 13.13 9.29
CA GLU A 122 21.76 12.59 7.94
C GLU A 122 20.47 12.84 7.14
N MET A 123 20.62 13.57 6.04
CA MET A 123 19.60 13.66 5.01
C MET A 123 19.63 12.40 4.15
N GLY A 124 18.50 11.68 4.10
CA GLY A 124 18.37 10.47 3.29
C GLY A 124 16.92 10.07 3.08
N VAL A 125 16.65 9.43 1.95
CA VAL A 125 15.34 8.84 1.67
C VAL A 125 15.26 7.49 2.39
N GLN A 126 14.57 7.48 3.53
CA GLN A 126 14.35 6.29 4.36
C GLN A 126 12.86 5.97 4.38
N VAL A 127 12.34 5.56 3.24
CA VAL A 127 10.91 5.31 3.01
C VAL A 127 10.72 3.97 2.33
N ALA A 128 9.76 3.20 2.82
CA ALA A 128 9.20 2.05 2.14
C ALA A 128 7.73 2.31 1.82
N ALA A 129 7.09 1.42 1.08
CA ALA A 129 5.69 1.52 0.77
C ALA A 129 5.00 0.16 0.96
N LEU A 130 3.84 0.19 1.62
CA LEU A 130 2.92 -0.94 1.71
C LEU A 130 1.87 -0.79 0.60
N SER A 131 1.67 -1.84 -0.18
CA SER A 131 0.57 -1.94 -1.14
C SER A 131 -0.56 -2.76 -0.52
N SER A 132 -1.69 -2.12 -0.26
CA SER A 132 -2.91 -2.74 0.27
C SER A 132 -3.95 -2.90 -0.83
N THR A 133 -4.52 -4.10 -0.96
CA THR A 133 -5.55 -4.40 -1.96
C THR A 133 -6.91 -4.55 -1.31
N PHE A 134 -7.87 -3.75 -1.75
CA PHE A 134 -9.27 -3.82 -1.34
C PHE A 134 -10.07 -4.55 -2.42
N SER A 135 -10.46 -5.78 -2.11
CA SER A 135 -11.11 -6.69 -3.07
C SER A 135 -12.57 -6.29 -3.38
N SER A 136 -13.12 -6.91 -4.41
CA SER A 136 -14.55 -6.79 -4.74
C SER A 136 -15.46 -7.16 -3.57
N GLY A 137 -15.05 -8.13 -2.74
CA GLY A 137 -15.80 -8.48 -1.52
C GLY A 137 -15.84 -7.33 -0.51
N THR A 138 -14.75 -6.60 -0.33
CA THR A 138 -14.72 -5.40 0.53
C THR A 138 -15.63 -4.31 -0.01
N ILE A 139 -15.57 -4.06 -1.33
CA ILE A 139 -16.42 -3.06 -1.98
C ILE A 139 -17.89 -3.43 -1.85
N SER A 140 -18.24 -4.69 -2.13
CA SER A 140 -19.62 -5.17 -2.01
C SER A 140 -20.16 -5.07 -0.57
N ALA A 141 -19.33 -5.34 0.44
CA ALA A 141 -19.72 -5.20 1.83
C ALA A 141 -20.04 -3.74 2.20
N VAL A 142 -19.23 -2.80 1.72
CA VAL A 142 -19.47 -1.36 1.90
C VAL A 142 -20.74 -0.91 1.16
N GLN A 143 -20.95 -1.40 -0.08
CA GLN A 143 -22.16 -1.06 -0.87
C GLN A 143 -23.44 -1.63 -0.28
N ALA A 144 -23.36 -2.81 0.30
CA ALA A 144 -24.50 -3.50 0.88
C ALA A 144 -24.86 -3.04 2.30
N ALA A 145 -24.09 -2.12 2.89
CA ALA A 145 -24.34 -1.61 4.23
C ALA A 145 -25.72 -0.88 4.27
N PRO A 146 -26.71 -1.39 5.03
CA PRO A 146 -28.09 -0.90 4.95
C PRO A 146 -28.30 0.44 5.66
N ASP A 147 -27.41 0.80 6.56
CA ASP A 147 -27.48 1.99 7.38
C ASP A 147 -26.08 2.52 7.79
N PRO A 148 -25.99 3.72 8.37
CA PRO A 148 -24.73 4.32 8.79
C PRO A 148 -23.97 3.51 9.83
N HIS A 149 -24.65 2.73 10.67
CA HIS A 149 -23.98 1.91 11.69
C HIS A 149 -23.21 0.76 11.03
N HIS A 150 -23.84 0.04 10.13
CA HIS A 150 -23.17 -1.05 9.38
C HIS A 150 -22.04 -0.51 8.50
N LEU A 151 -22.23 0.65 7.87
CA LEU A 151 -21.16 1.30 7.13
C LEU A 151 -19.95 1.62 8.04
N THR A 152 -20.24 2.13 9.24
CA THR A 152 -19.18 2.42 10.23
C THR A 152 -18.42 1.16 10.62
N GLU A 153 -19.09 0.03 10.81
CA GLU A 153 -18.43 -1.25 11.10
C GLU A 153 -17.52 -1.72 9.94
N GLU A 154 -17.96 -1.59 8.69
CA GLU A 154 -17.10 -1.93 7.54
C GLU A 154 -15.89 -0.99 7.45
N VAL A 155 -16.04 0.30 7.73
CA VAL A 155 -14.92 1.25 7.82
C VAL A 155 -13.90 0.81 8.88
N TRP A 156 -14.36 0.44 10.09
CA TRP A 156 -13.46 -0.04 11.14
C TRP A 156 -12.81 -1.38 10.82
N LYS A 157 -13.51 -2.25 10.13
CA LYS A 157 -12.95 -3.54 9.67
C LYS A 157 -11.80 -3.30 8.69
N ILE A 158 -11.97 -2.41 7.71
CA ILE A 158 -10.89 -1.99 6.80
C ILE A 158 -9.73 -1.41 7.60
N ALA A 159 -10.02 -0.53 8.55
CA ALA A 159 -9.01 0.13 9.37
C ALA A 159 -8.16 -0.85 10.20
N ARG A 160 -8.80 -1.87 10.79
CA ARG A 160 -8.12 -2.94 11.55
C ARG A 160 -7.28 -3.84 10.63
N THR A 161 -7.82 -4.19 9.46
CA THR A 161 -7.10 -4.99 8.46
C THR A 161 -5.82 -4.28 8.03
N PHE A 162 -5.91 -3.00 7.67
CA PHE A 162 -4.75 -2.19 7.30
C PHE A 162 -3.70 -2.15 8.42
N ARG A 163 -4.12 -1.95 9.68
CA ARG A 163 -3.18 -1.98 10.81
C ARG A 163 -2.45 -3.31 10.89
N THR A 164 -3.17 -4.42 10.71
CA THR A 164 -2.57 -5.77 10.75
C THR A 164 -1.58 -5.96 9.60
N GLU A 165 -1.92 -5.55 8.38
CA GLU A 165 -1.02 -5.58 7.23
C GLU A 165 0.25 -4.77 7.48
N MET A 166 0.12 -3.54 7.97
CA MET A 166 1.26 -2.66 8.29
C MET A 166 2.14 -3.26 9.39
N THR A 167 1.54 -3.81 10.44
CA THR A 167 2.29 -4.46 11.52
C THR A 167 3.07 -5.67 11.02
N ASN A 168 2.43 -6.49 10.17
CA ASN A 168 3.08 -7.66 9.57
C ASN A 168 4.20 -7.23 8.62
N GLU A 169 4.00 -6.18 7.83
CA GLU A 169 5.04 -5.65 6.94
C GLU A 169 6.26 -5.18 7.73
N ILE A 170 6.04 -4.36 8.75
CA ILE A 170 7.13 -3.87 9.62
C ILE A 170 7.85 -5.03 10.33
N SER A 171 7.13 -6.06 10.79
CA SER A 171 7.71 -7.20 11.49
C SER A 171 8.61 -8.07 10.60
N ARG A 172 8.39 -8.08 9.30
CA ARG A 172 9.25 -8.77 8.32
C ARG A 172 10.57 -8.05 8.05
N MET A 173 10.62 -6.76 8.37
CA MET A 173 11.84 -5.97 8.20
C MET A 173 12.92 -6.41 9.22
N PRO A 174 14.21 -6.47 8.84
CA PRO A 174 14.79 -6.18 7.53
C PRO A 174 14.88 -7.41 6.60
N ASN A 175 14.37 -8.56 7.01
CA ASN A 175 14.72 -9.86 6.42
C ASN A 175 13.96 -10.18 5.12
N ASP A 176 12.75 -9.65 4.95
CA ASP A 176 11.86 -10.04 3.85
C ASP A 176 11.12 -8.82 3.29
N SER A 177 11.86 -7.86 2.76
CA SER A 177 11.29 -6.68 2.14
C SER A 177 11.87 -6.41 0.76
N LEU A 178 11.07 -5.76 -0.11
CA LEU A 178 11.52 -5.34 -1.44
C LEU A 178 12.75 -4.42 -1.38
N ILE A 179 12.91 -3.66 -0.30
CA ILE A 179 14.09 -2.80 -0.10
C ILE A 179 15.35 -3.65 0.08
N GLY A 180 15.25 -4.81 0.70
CA GLY A 180 16.36 -5.77 0.80
C GLY A 180 16.85 -6.28 -0.55
N LEU A 181 16.06 -6.13 -1.61
CA LEU A 181 16.44 -6.51 -2.97
C LEU A 181 17.16 -5.39 -3.75
N ILE A 182 17.10 -4.14 -3.28
CA ILE A 182 17.76 -3.00 -3.95
C ILE A 182 19.26 -3.25 -4.21
N PRO A 183 20.06 -3.81 -3.28
CA PRO A 183 21.47 -4.08 -3.53
C PRO A 183 21.73 -5.08 -4.68
N TYR A 184 20.73 -5.85 -5.07
CA TYR A 184 20.81 -6.80 -6.19
C TYR A 184 20.37 -6.22 -7.53
N VAL A 185 19.88 -4.98 -7.54
CA VAL A 185 19.56 -4.25 -8.78
C VAL A 185 20.87 -3.71 -9.36
N THR A 186 21.36 -4.37 -10.40
CA THR A 186 22.64 -4.01 -11.05
C THR A 186 22.55 -2.72 -11.87
N ASP A 187 21.35 -2.36 -12.32
CA ASP A 187 21.11 -1.16 -13.13
C ASP A 187 19.82 -0.47 -12.67
N MET A 188 19.97 0.48 -11.75
CA MET A 188 18.88 1.26 -11.19
C MET A 188 18.16 2.09 -12.27
N HIS A 189 18.87 2.54 -13.30
CA HIS A 189 18.28 3.34 -14.37
C HIS A 189 17.30 2.50 -15.21
N LYS A 190 17.70 1.28 -15.59
CA LYS A 190 16.80 0.34 -16.27
C LYS A 190 15.63 -0.06 -15.38
N PHE A 191 15.86 -0.27 -14.09
CA PHE A 191 14.81 -0.60 -13.14
C PHE A 191 13.75 0.49 -13.07
N PHE A 192 14.14 1.76 -12.95
CA PHE A 192 13.20 2.88 -12.91
C PHE A 192 12.55 3.15 -14.28
N ASN A 193 13.27 2.99 -15.37
CA ASN A 193 12.69 3.14 -16.71
C ASN A 193 11.68 2.04 -17.01
N PHE A 194 11.93 0.82 -16.56
CA PHE A 194 10.96 -0.28 -16.65
C PHE A 194 9.68 0.04 -15.87
N LYS A 195 9.82 0.58 -14.65
CA LYS A 195 8.70 1.00 -13.82
C LYS A 195 7.93 2.19 -14.39
N SER A 196 8.62 3.18 -14.94
CA SER A 196 7.97 4.35 -15.56
C SER A 196 7.24 4.02 -16.87
N GLY A 197 7.63 2.96 -17.57
CA GLY A 197 6.95 2.45 -18.75
C GLY A 197 5.70 1.61 -18.45
N GLN A 198 5.51 1.19 -17.19
CA GLN A 198 4.27 0.57 -16.74
C GLN A 198 3.23 1.67 -16.57
N THR A 199 2.36 1.78 -17.57
CA THR A 199 1.26 2.74 -17.59
C THR A 199 0.23 2.40 -16.51
N ALA A 200 -0.21 3.43 -15.85
CA ALA A 200 -1.28 3.52 -14.87
C ALA A 200 -0.88 3.32 -13.41
N ILE A 201 -1.45 4.17 -12.61
CA ILE A 201 -1.38 4.23 -11.13
C ILE A 201 -1.74 2.89 -10.44
N GLY A 202 -2.16 1.88 -11.16
CA GLY A 202 -2.48 0.55 -10.65
C GLY A 202 -1.36 -0.49 -10.73
N ASP A 203 -0.24 -0.17 -11.38
CA ASP A 203 0.86 -1.13 -11.62
C ASP A 203 2.13 -0.83 -10.78
N ILE A 204 2.02 0.03 -9.77
CA ILE A 204 3.12 0.35 -8.85
C ILE A 204 2.94 -0.39 -7.53
#